data_781f15e17241104bc09f90c659caae9a
#
_entry.id   781f15e17241104bc09f90c659caae9a
#
_cell.length_a   1.000
_cell.length_b   1.000
_cell.length_c   1.000
_cell.angle_alpha   90.00
_cell.angle_beta   90.00
_cell.angle_gamma   90.00
#
_symmetry.space_group_name_H-M   'P 1'
#
loop_
_entity.id
_entity.type
_entity.pdbx_description
1 polymer ?
#
loop_
_entity_poly.entity_id
_entity_poly.type
_entity_poly.pdbx_seq_one_letter_code
_entity_poly.pdbx_strand_id
1 'polypeptide(L)'
;VKRMGGFVNSSIKSLKAGKAIELHRLKSDWLNAVGPFLSSQTEPISLKGNILYLRVSSPIWAQEIHLQQRLVIENLAKRMKHPPKKIVCWVGEVHQKAERPISGDGPGQEEEKVPWSELAIPEERLARIQETLSTIDDPGLQKKMKKLMELSVRRELYLLAQGQLPCPLCGNFRSPEESICENCRRERKEERERAVLRLLAREPWLTARDVAERLPLKDKATYMRLRKTLLANWMLDAWQRTSGLTGEELDRVIDQDLRTLLLDITMLRCSVPIHALQARHFYFALGKRLASAYLSDQSSTEESH
;
A
#
# COMPACT_ATOMS: atom_id res chain seq x y z
N VAL A 1 18.44 38.24 8.11
CA VAL A 1 18.36 36.89 8.73
C VAL A 1 17.15 36.18 8.12
N LYS A 2 17.34 35.34 7.09
CA LYS A 2 16.28 34.56 6.46
C LYS A 2 15.90 33.43 7.44
N ARG A 3 14.65 33.40 7.89
CA ARG A 3 14.12 32.40 8.82
C ARG A 3 14.35 30.98 8.28
N MET A 4 15.03 30.13 9.05
CA MET A 4 15.33 28.73 8.71
C MET A 4 14.09 27.89 8.31
N GLY A 5 12.88 28.28 8.74
CA GLY A 5 11.63 27.65 8.29
C GLY A 5 11.38 27.70 6.79
N GLY A 6 12.00 28.63 6.04
CA GLY A 6 11.95 28.70 4.59
C GLY A 6 12.83 27.65 3.90
N PHE A 7 13.98 27.31 4.51
CA PHE A 7 14.89 26.30 3.97
C PHE A 7 14.37 24.87 4.17
N VAL A 8 13.81 24.57 5.34
CA VAL A 8 13.18 23.28 5.60
C VAL A 8 11.99 23.05 4.66
N ASN A 9 11.15 24.05 4.44
CA ASN A 9 10.05 23.96 3.47
C ASN A 9 10.51 23.83 2.01
N SER A 10 11.63 24.45 1.62
CA SER A 10 12.19 24.30 0.26
C SER A 10 12.86 22.93 0.06
N SER A 11 13.56 22.43 1.07
CA SER A 11 14.18 21.11 1.06
C SER A 11 13.17 19.97 1.12
N ILE A 12 12.05 20.15 1.85
CA ILE A 12 10.90 19.23 1.85
C ILE A 12 10.18 19.25 0.49
N LYS A 13 10.13 20.39 -0.19
CA LYS A 13 9.58 20.49 -1.56
C LYS A 13 10.47 19.84 -2.62
N SER A 14 11.79 19.88 -2.46
CA SER A 14 12.74 19.25 -3.39
C SER A 14 12.85 17.73 -3.21
N LEU A 15 12.68 17.23 -2.01
CA LEU A 15 12.54 15.81 -1.72
C LEU A 15 11.06 15.42 -1.89
N LYS A 16 10.73 14.37 -2.59
CA LYS A 16 9.37 13.77 -2.73
C LYS A 16 8.56 13.64 -1.41
N ALA A 17 9.07 14.23 -0.32
CA ALA A 17 8.56 14.23 1.03
C ALA A 17 7.26 15.03 1.22
N GLY A 18 7.03 16.08 0.44
CA GLY A 18 5.81 16.89 0.56
C GLY A 18 4.54 16.06 0.32
N LYS A 19 4.56 15.18 -0.68
CA LYS A 19 3.44 14.27 -0.99
C LYS A 19 3.29 13.16 0.04
N ALA A 20 4.37 12.68 0.64
CA ALA A 20 4.34 11.70 1.71
C ALA A 20 3.71 12.27 2.99
N ILE A 21 4.03 13.52 3.33
CA ILE A 21 3.44 14.23 4.47
C ILE A 21 1.94 14.48 4.23
N GLU A 22 1.57 14.90 3.00
CA GLU A 22 0.18 15.11 2.64
C GLU A 22 -0.64 13.82 2.69
N LEU A 23 -0.08 12.71 2.18
CA LEU A 23 -0.69 11.38 2.30
C LEU A 23 -0.80 10.94 3.77
N HIS A 24 0.20 11.18 4.59
CA HIS A 24 0.16 10.84 6.02
C HIS A 24 -0.96 11.60 6.73
N ARG A 25 -1.09 12.91 6.49
CA ARG A 25 -2.19 13.73 7.02
C ARG A 25 -3.54 13.23 6.55
N LEU A 26 -3.66 12.88 5.26
CA LEU A 26 -4.87 12.31 4.70
C LEU A 26 -5.25 10.99 5.37
N LYS A 27 -4.28 10.10 5.62
CA LYS A 27 -4.51 8.84 6.34
C LYS A 27 -5.00 9.06 7.77
N SER A 28 -4.45 10.05 8.46
CA SER A 28 -4.84 10.39 9.84
C SER A 28 -6.24 11.03 9.90
N ASP A 29 -6.67 11.74 8.87
CA ASP A 29 -7.97 12.41 8.83
C ASP A 29 -8.99 11.69 7.93
N TRP A 30 -8.68 10.47 7.49
CA TRP A 30 -9.50 9.72 6.53
C TRP A 30 -10.92 9.48 7.02
N LEU A 31 -11.06 9.10 8.29
CA LEU A 31 -12.36 8.91 8.95
C LEU A 31 -13.26 10.15 8.82
N ASN A 32 -12.68 11.33 9.07
CA ASN A 32 -13.40 12.59 8.99
C ASN A 32 -13.70 13.04 7.54
N ALA A 33 -12.91 12.57 6.57
CA ALA A 33 -13.06 12.92 5.17
C ALA A 33 -14.18 12.12 4.48
N VAL A 34 -14.33 10.83 4.80
CA VAL A 34 -15.26 9.92 4.13
C VAL A 34 -16.33 9.32 5.03
N GLY A 35 -16.24 9.58 6.34
CA GLY A 35 -17.14 9.02 7.36
C GLY A 35 -16.78 7.60 7.81
N PRO A 36 -17.40 7.14 8.93
CA PRO A 36 -17.02 5.88 9.59
C PRO A 36 -17.27 4.65 8.71
N PHE A 37 -18.33 4.67 7.92
CA PHE A 37 -18.73 3.54 7.09
C PHE A 37 -17.72 3.27 5.97
N LEU A 38 -17.36 4.28 5.18
CA LEU A 38 -16.38 4.13 4.11
C LEU A 38 -14.95 3.96 4.63
N SER A 39 -14.59 4.64 5.71
CA SER A 39 -13.25 4.56 6.29
C SER A 39 -12.92 3.16 6.81
N SER A 40 -13.92 2.41 7.31
CA SER A 40 -13.73 1.02 7.77
C SER A 40 -13.39 0.04 6.64
N GLN A 41 -13.77 0.37 5.41
CA GLN A 41 -13.64 -0.51 4.23
C GLN A 41 -12.61 0.00 3.20
N THR A 42 -12.03 1.16 3.44
CA THR A 42 -11.13 1.82 2.49
C THR A 42 -9.92 2.42 3.18
N GLU A 43 -8.78 2.41 2.51
CA GLU A 43 -7.52 2.98 3.01
C GLU A 43 -6.79 3.75 1.90
N PRO A 44 -6.37 5.02 2.13
CA PRO A 44 -5.52 5.73 1.20
C PRO A 44 -4.13 5.08 1.09
N ILE A 45 -3.72 4.68 -0.11
CA ILE A 45 -2.41 4.05 -0.36
C ILE A 45 -1.39 5.10 -0.79
N SER A 46 -1.73 5.89 -1.81
CA SER A 46 -0.82 6.87 -2.38
C SER A 46 -1.56 8.00 -3.09
N LEU A 47 -0.88 9.15 -3.19
CA LEU A 47 -1.32 10.30 -3.95
C LEU A 47 -0.27 10.58 -5.04
N LYS A 48 -0.60 10.30 -6.31
CA LYS A 48 0.30 10.52 -7.44
C LYS A 48 -0.33 11.53 -8.41
N GLY A 49 0.31 12.66 -8.57
CA GLY A 49 -0.28 13.76 -9.33
C GLY A 49 -1.62 14.19 -8.72
N ASN A 50 -2.69 14.14 -9.51
CA ASN A 50 -4.04 14.45 -9.09
C ASN A 50 -4.91 13.19 -8.89
N ILE A 51 -4.29 12.01 -8.72
CA ILE A 51 -4.97 10.73 -8.55
C ILE A 51 -4.72 10.21 -7.15
N LEU A 52 -5.81 9.93 -6.43
CA LEU A 52 -5.78 9.25 -5.14
C LEU A 52 -5.99 7.75 -5.36
N TYR A 53 -5.05 6.95 -4.91
CA TYR A 53 -5.15 5.49 -4.93
C TYR A 53 -5.66 5.02 -3.57
N LEU A 54 -6.79 4.32 -3.58
CA LEU A 54 -7.42 3.72 -2.42
C LEU A 54 -7.29 2.20 -2.45
N ARG A 55 -7.06 1.60 -1.31
CA ARG A 55 -7.30 0.17 -1.08
C ARG A 55 -8.71 -0.01 -0.57
N VAL A 56 -9.42 -1.01 -1.08
CA VAL A 56 -10.80 -1.33 -0.68
C VAL A 56 -10.90 -2.81 -0.36
N SER A 57 -11.73 -3.17 0.62
CA SER A 57 -11.86 -4.56 1.09
C SER A 57 -12.51 -5.49 0.07
N SER A 58 -13.34 -4.97 -0.83
CA SER A 58 -14.01 -5.75 -1.88
C SER A 58 -14.38 -4.91 -3.10
N PRO A 59 -14.71 -5.54 -4.25
CA PRO A 59 -15.20 -4.83 -5.44
C PRO A 59 -16.47 -4.00 -5.20
N ILE A 60 -17.33 -4.42 -4.27
CA ILE A 60 -18.56 -3.69 -3.93
C ILE A 60 -18.22 -2.30 -3.39
N TRP A 61 -17.22 -2.22 -2.51
CA TRP A 61 -16.75 -0.94 -1.98
C TRP A 61 -16.07 -0.06 -3.03
N ALA A 62 -15.44 -0.66 -4.03
CA ALA A 62 -14.92 0.10 -5.16
C ALA A 62 -16.05 0.74 -5.99
N GLN A 63 -17.14 0.02 -6.21
CA GLN A 63 -18.33 0.58 -6.88
C GLN A 63 -18.94 1.70 -6.04
N GLU A 64 -19.07 1.53 -4.74
CA GLU A 64 -19.61 2.56 -3.84
C GLU A 64 -18.77 3.84 -3.87
N ILE A 65 -17.44 3.71 -3.77
CA ILE A 65 -16.53 4.85 -3.92
C ILE A 65 -16.65 5.50 -5.30
N HIS A 66 -16.84 4.71 -6.35
CA HIS A 66 -17.02 5.26 -7.70
C HIS A 66 -18.30 6.09 -7.82
N LEU A 67 -19.41 5.59 -7.28
CA LEU A 67 -20.68 6.31 -7.26
C LEU A 67 -20.61 7.61 -6.44
N GLN A 68 -19.91 7.57 -5.31
CA GLN A 68 -19.73 8.71 -4.41
C GLN A 68 -18.46 9.53 -4.71
N GLN A 69 -17.74 9.26 -5.80
CA GLN A 69 -16.43 9.87 -6.07
C GLN A 69 -16.46 11.39 -6.00
N ARG A 70 -17.49 12.01 -6.55
CA ARG A 70 -17.66 13.46 -6.55
C ARG A 70 -17.77 14.01 -5.13
N LEU A 71 -18.60 13.41 -4.29
CA LEU A 71 -18.80 13.81 -2.90
C LEU A 71 -17.50 13.63 -2.08
N VAL A 72 -16.80 12.51 -2.27
CA VAL A 72 -15.53 12.26 -1.60
C VAL A 72 -14.48 13.30 -2.01
N ILE A 73 -14.37 13.63 -3.29
CA ILE A 73 -13.45 14.67 -3.78
C ILE A 73 -13.81 16.06 -3.22
N GLU A 74 -15.08 16.41 -3.17
CA GLU A 74 -15.55 17.67 -2.58
C GLU A 74 -15.22 17.77 -1.08
N ASN A 75 -15.39 16.69 -0.34
CA ASN A 75 -15.00 16.65 1.08
C ASN A 75 -13.50 16.75 1.28
N LEU A 76 -12.71 16.12 0.42
CA LEU A 76 -11.24 16.23 0.43
C LEU A 76 -10.79 17.64 0.06
N ALA A 77 -11.48 18.32 -0.86
CA ALA A 77 -11.16 19.70 -1.25
C ALA A 77 -11.30 20.70 -0.10
N LYS A 78 -12.18 20.44 0.87
CA LYS A 78 -12.30 21.26 2.09
C LYS A 78 -11.13 21.11 3.05
N ARG A 79 -10.32 20.04 2.92
CA ARG A 79 -9.28 19.64 3.88
C ARG A 79 -7.85 19.65 3.31
N MET A 80 -7.71 19.60 1.97
CA MET A 80 -6.45 19.52 1.27
C MET A 80 -6.22 20.77 0.39
N LYS A 81 -4.99 21.27 0.35
CA LYS A 81 -4.61 22.37 -0.55
C LYS A 81 -4.66 21.95 -2.04
N HIS A 82 -4.36 20.68 -2.30
CA HIS A 82 -4.33 20.11 -3.65
C HIS A 82 -5.18 18.83 -3.68
N PRO A 83 -6.52 18.94 -3.80
CA PRO A 83 -7.40 17.79 -3.80
C PRO A 83 -7.18 16.92 -5.06
N PRO A 84 -7.39 15.61 -4.96
CA PRO A 84 -7.33 14.73 -6.11
C PRO A 84 -8.48 15.04 -7.09
N LYS A 85 -8.23 14.86 -8.38
CA LYS A 85 -9.25 14.95 -9.43
C LYS A 85 -9.91 13.62 -9.76
N LYS A 86 -9.21 12.52 -9.43
CA LYS A 86 -9.66 11.15 -9.69
C LYS A 86 -9.31 10.24 -8.52
N ILE A 87 -10.16 9.26 -8.26
CA ILE A 87 -9.92 8.19 -7.30
C ILE A 87 -9.79 6.88 -8.08
N VAL A 88 -8.78 6.08 -7.75
CA VAL A 88 -8.55 4.73 -8.30
C VAL A 88 -8.55 3.75 -7.14
N CYS A 89 -9.40 2.72 -7.22
CA CYS A 89 -9.55 1.73 -6.18
C CYS A 89 -8.79 0.44 -6.53
N TRP A 90 -8.18 -0.17 -5.51
CA TRP A 90 -7.51 -1.47 -5.59
C TRP A 90 -8.07 -2.39 -4.52
N VAL A 91 -8.51 -3.57 -4.90
CA VAL A 91 -9.01 -4.57 -3.95
C VAL A 91 -7.83 -5.19 -3.19
N GLY A 92 -7.95 -5.24 -1.86
CA GLY A 92 -6.92 -5.82 -0.98
C GLY A 92 -7.33 -5.75 0.49
N GLU A 93 -6.54 -6.35 1.36
CA GLU A 93 -6.77 -6.27 2.80
C GLU A 93 -6.61 -4.82 3.28
N VAL A 94 -7.68 -4.25 3.80
CA VAL A 94 -7.67 -2.93 4.45
C VAL A 94 -7.13 -3.13 5.86
N HIS A 95 -5.97 -2.54 6.15
CA HIS A 95 -5.41 -2.56 7.49
C HIS A 95 -6.14 -1.48 8.30
N GLN A 96 -7.18 -1.88 9.01
CA GLN A 96 -7.69 -1.05 10.09
C GLN A 96 -6.54 -0.88 11.08
N LYS A 97 -5.93 0.30 11.10
CA LYS A 97 -5.23 0.71 12.30
C LYS A 97 -6.32 0.76 13.36
N ALA A 98 -6.32 -0.21 14.27
CA ALA A 98 -6.89 0.07 15.58
C ALA A 98 -6.34 1.43 15.96
N GLU A 99 -7.22 2.42 16.04
CA GLU A 99 -6.86 3.77 16.48
C GLU A 99 -6.22 3.61 17.86
N ARG A 100 -4.90 3.63 17.89
CA ARG A 100 -4.27 4.23 19.06
C ARG A 100 -4.54 5.72 18.86
N PRO A 101 -5.36 6.35 19.66
CA PRO A 101 -5.51 7.79 19.63
C PRO A 101 -4.10 8.36 19.77
N ILE A 102 -3.62 9.04 18.73
CA ILE A 102 -2.52 9.98 18.90
C ILE A 102 -3.18 11.07 19.73
N SER A 103 -3.03 10.95 21.03
CA SER A 103 -3.41 11.97 21.99
C SER A 103 -2.54 13.21 21.72
N GLY A 104 -3.07 14.06 20.84
CA GLY A 104 -2.73 15.45 20.81
C GLY A 104 -3.72 16.14 21.72
N ASP A 105 -3.22 16.72 22.80
CA ASP A 105 -3.86 17.72 23.64
C ASP A 105 -5.30 17.44 24.15
N GLY A 106 -5.47 16.35 24.89
CA GLY A 106 -6.56 16.20 25.84
C GLY A 106 -6.03 16.44 27.26
N PRO A 107 -6.77 17.15 28.14
CA PRO A 107 -6.30 17.41 29.50
C PRO A 107 -6.24 16.11 30.30
N GLY A 108 -5.03 15.73 30.74
CA GLY A 108 -4.82 14.89 31.88
C GLY A 108 -5.15 13.41 31.76
N GLN A 109 -4.59 12.70 30.77
CA GLN A 109 -4.30 11.29 30.99
C GLN A 109 -2.93 11.25 31.69
N GLU A 110 -2.90 10.69 32.90
CA GLU A 110 -1.66 10.33 33.57
C GLU A 110 -0.80 9.55 32.58
N GLU A 111 0.37 10.11 32.19
CA GLU A 111 1.34 9.44 31.36
C GLU A 111 1.66 8.11 32.05
N GLU A 112 1.16 7.00 31.49
CA GLU A 112 1.48 5.67 31.98
C GLU A 112 3.01 5.56 31.98
N LYS A 113 3.62 5.60 33.18
CA LYS A 113 5.07 5.65 33.33
C LYS A 113 5.66 4.45 32.64
N VAL A 114 6.34 4.69 31.54
CA VAL A 114 6.97 3.63 30.75
C VAL A 114 8.04 2.97 31.62
N PRO A 115 8.04 1.65 31.79
CA PRO A 115 8.89 0.96 32.77
C PRO A 115 10.38 1.29 32.69
N TRP A 116 10.84 1.76 31.52
CA TRP A 116 12.25 2.09 31.28
C TRP A 116 12.58 3.59 31.40
N SER A 117 11.62 4.46 31.71
CA SER A 117 11.83 5.91 31.70
C SER A 117 12.86 6.37 32.77
N GLU A 118 13.04 5.61 33.85
CA GLU A 118 13.91 5.93 34.98
C GLU A 118 15.20 5.10 35.05
N LEU A 119 15.45 4.22 34.04
CA LEU A 119 16.67 3.41 33.99
C LEU A 119 17.91 4.29 33.84
N ALA A 120 18.94 4.00 34.64
CA ALA A 120 20.24 4.65 34.52
C ALA A 120 20.92 4.28 33.20
N ILE A 121 21.46 5.28 32.52
CA ILE A 121 22.22 5.07 31.29
C ILE A 121 23.71 5.00 31.63
N PRO A 122 24.47 3.99 31.21
CA PRO A 122 25.92 3.93 31.41
C PRO A 122 26.64 5.15 30.82
N GLU A 123 27.67 5.64 31.49
CA GLU A 123 28.42 6.83 31.09
C GLU A 123 29.00 6.74 29.66
N GLU A 124 29.43 5.57 29.28
CA GLU A 124 29.95 5.29 27.94
C GLU A 124 28.92 5.56 26.83
N ARG A 125 27.65 5.22 27.12
CA ARG A 125 26.52 5.48 26.19
C ARG A 125 26.14 6.95 26.16
N LEU A 126 26.22 7.63 27.31
CA LEU A 126 26.00 9.10 27.38
C LEU A 126 27.08 9.86 26.62
N ALA A 127 28.35 9.46 26.71
CA ALA A 127 29.43 10.05 25.95
C ALA A 127 29.19 9.93 24.42
N ARG A 128 28.79 8.76 23.93
CA ARG A 128 28.45 8.58 22.51
C ARG A 128 27.27 9.44 22.07
N ILE A 129 26.26 9.62 22.91
CA ILE A 129 25.15 10.52 22.64
C ILE A 129 25.66 11.95 22.51
N GLN A 130 26.51 12.41 23.43
CA GLN A 130 27.08 13.75 23.38
C GLN A 130 27.95 13.99 22.14
N GLU A 131 28.78 13.02 21.76
CA GLU A 131 29.59 13.06 20.54
C GLU A 131 28.68 13.23 19.30
N THR A 132 27.64 12.43 19.19
CA THR A 132 26.69 12.52 18.07
C THR A 132 25.97 13.88 18.07
N LEU A 133 25.62 14.41 19.22
CA LEU A 133 24.91 15.69 19.36
C LEU A 133 25.82 16.89 19.04
N SER A 134 27.15 16.78 19.23
CA SER A 134 28.10 17.85 18.92
C SER A 134 28.12 18.23 17.43
N THR A 135 27.65 17.37 16.55
CA THR A 135 27.54 17.63 15.10
C THR A 135 26.30 18.43 14.72
N ILE A 136 25.41 18.74 15.67
CA ILE A 136 24.14 19.43 15.42
C ILE A 136 24.27 20.90 15.89
N ASP A 137 24.15 21.86 14.98
CA ASP A 137 24.31 23.29 15.29
C ASP A 137 23.10 23.93 15.99
N ASP A 138 21.88 23.35 15.81
CA ASP A 138 20.65 23.88 16.41
C ASP A 138 20.45 23.38 17.83
N PRO A 139 20.53 24.25 18.87
CA PRO A 139 20.40 23.85 20.27
C PRO A 139 18.99 23.31 20.60
N GLY A 140 17.95 23.77 19.90
CA GLY A 140 16.57 23.27 20.08
C GLY A 140 16.40 21.84 19.57
N LEU A 141 16.99 21.55 18.42
CA LEU A 141 17.02 20.19 17.86
C LEU A 141 17.92 19.28 18.69
N GLN A 142 19.09 19.76 19.12
CA GLN A 142 20.02 19.04 19.96
C GLN A 142 19.34 18.53 21.27
N LYS A 143 18.58 19.41 21.96
CA LYS A 143 17.83 19.04 23.17
C LYS A 143 16.78 17.96 22.92
N LYS A 144 16.03 18.06 21.81
CA LYS A 144 15.01 17.07 21.45
C LYS A 144 15.64 15.73 21.09
N MET A 145 16.73 15.76 20.29
CA MET A 145 17.46 14.57 19.92
C MET A 145 18.10 13.88 21.12
N LYS A 146 18.68 14.64 22.06
CA LYS A 146 19.23 14.10 23.31
C LYS A 146 18.18 13.28 24.05
N LYS A 147 17.00 13.87 24.31
CA LYS A 147 15.90 13.19 25.01
C LYS A 147 15.49 11.91 24.28
N LEU A 148 15.42 11.95 22.96
CA LEU A 148 15.00 10.81 22.14
C LEU A 148 16.04 9.68 22.16
N MET A 149 17.35 10.03 22.07
CA MET A 149 18.44 9.07 22.15
C MET A 149 18.55 8.43 23.54
N GLU A 150 18.43 9.23 24.60
CA GLU A 150 18.40 8.70 25.98
C GLU A 150 17.25 7.71 26.20
N LEU A 151 16.03 8.05 25.74
CA LEU A 151 14.89 7.16 25.82
C LEU A 151 15.10 5.87 24.99
N SER A 152 15.72 5.99 23.84
CA SER A 152 16.07 4.84 23.00
C SER A 152 17.04 3.88 23.71
N VAL A 153 18.10 4.42 24.32
CA VAL A 153 19.07 3.62 25.07
C VAL A 153 18.44 2.96 26.29
N ARG A 154 17.61 3.69 27.06
CA ARG A 154 16.88 3.10 28.20
C ARG A 154 16.00 1.95 27.78
N ARG A 155 15.25 2.11 26.68
CA ARG A 155 14.42 1.05 26.11
C ARG A 155 15.26 -0.15 25.68
N GLU A 156 16.41 0.09 25.05
CA GLU A 156 17.35 -0.97 24.67
C GLU A 156 17.81 -1.78 25.88
N LEU A 157 18.27 -1.10 26.94
CA LEU A 157 18.72 -1.73 28.19
C LEU A 157 17.59 -2.54 28.85
N TYR A 158 16.38 -2.01 28.87
CA TYR A 158 15.21 -2.69 29.40
C TYR A 158 14.94 -3.99 28.63
N LEU A 159 14.92 -3.93 27.29
CA LEU A 159 14.63 -5.08 26.46
C LEU A 159 15.72 -6.17 26.58
N LEU A 160 17.00 -5.76 26.69
CA LEU A 160 18.10 -6.69 26.97
C LEU A 160 17.94 -7.36 28.34
N ALA A 161 17.54 -6.60 29.38
CA ALA A 161 17.25 -7.16 30.71
C ALA A 161 16.06 -8.13 30.71
N GLN A 162 15.13 -7.99 29.76
CA GLN A 162 14.04 -8.94 29.52
C GLN A 162 14.46 -10.17 28.70
N GLY A 163 15.75 -10.32 28.39
CA GLY A 163 16.29 -11.44 27.61
C GLY A 163 16.02 -11.34 26.11
N GLN A 164 15.55 -10.18 25.60
CA GLN A 164 15.41 -9.99 24.17
C GLN A 164 16.77 -9.79 23.49
N LEU A 165 16.90 -10.28 22.26
CA LEU A 165 18.13 -10.21 21.49
C LEU A 165 17.98 -9.26 20.28
N PRO A 166 19.04 -8.55 19.88
CA PRO A 166 19.00 -7.75 18.66
C PRO A 166 18.82 -8.65 17.43
N CYS A 167 17.99 -8.20 16.50
CA CYS A 167 17.79 -8.89 15.23
C CYS A 167 19.04 -8.77 14.36
N PRO A 168 19.55 -9.88 13.79
CA PRO A 168 20.77 -9.86 12.97
C PRO A 168 20.61 -9.08 11.65
N LEU A 169 19.39 -8.76 11.23
CA LEU A 169 19.13 -8.05 9.98
C LEU A 169 18.96 -6.54 10.15
N CYS A 170 18.27 -6.09 11.20
CA CYS A 170 17.90 -4.68 11.35
C CYS A 170 18.24 -4.08 12.72
N GLY A 171 18.77 -4.88 13.65
CA GLY A 171 19.08 -4.44 15.02
C GLY A 171 17.87 -4.28 15.95
N ASN A 172 16.63 -4.35 15.46
CA ASN A 172 15.43 -4.34 16.32
C ASN A 172 15.39 -5.57 17.24
N PHE A 173 14.73 -5.43 18.38
CA PHE A 173 14.65 -6.54 19.32
C PHE A 173 13.72 -7.65 18.87
N ARG A 174 14.08 -8.88 19.23
CA ARG A 174 13.34 -10.11 18.97
C ARG A 174 13.38 -11.02 20.19
N SER A 175 12.43 -11.93 20.30
CA SER A 175 12.46 -13.01 21.28
C SER A 175 13.65 -13.95 21.00
N PRO A 176 14.26 -14.56 22.04
CA PRO A 176 15.38 -15.49 21.87
C PRO A 176 15.06 -16.68 20.97
N GLU A 177 13.81 -17.15 21.00
CA GLU A 177 13.32 -18.28 20.21
C GLU A 177 13.18 -17.96 18.71
N GLU A 178 13.14 -16.69 18.36
CA GLU A 178 12.97 -16.25 16.97
C GLU A 178 14.32 -15.98 16.30
N SER A 179 14.45 -16.33 15.04
CA SER A 179 15.68 -16.07 14.26
C SER A 179 15.79 -14.61 13.82
N ILE A 180 14.67 -13.94 13.58
CA ILE A 180 14.55 -12.54 13.12
C ILE A 180 13.35 -11.87 13.78
N CYS A 181 13.39 -10.54 13.89
CA CYS A 181 12.27 -9.78 14.47
C CYS A 181 11.03 -9.81 13.57
N GLU A 182 9.87 -9.49 14.17
CA GLU A 182 8.56 -9.48 13.49
C GLU A 182 8.54 -8.56 12.26
N ASN A 183 9.19 -7.39 12.32
CA ASN A 183 9.26 -6.49 11.18
C ASN A 183 9.98 -7.12 10.00
N CYS A 184 11.17 -7.70 10.21
CA CYS A 184 11.92 -8.39 9.15
C CYS A 184 11.17 -9.62 8.62
N ARG A 185 10.42 -10.31 9.49
CA ARG A 185 9.58 -11.45 9.09
C ARG A 185 8.46 -10.98 8.16
N ARG A 186 7.80 -9.87 8.53
CA ARG A 186 6.73 -9.26 7.71
C ARG A 186 7.26 -8.77 6.38
N GLU A 187 8.37 -8.02 6.37
CA GLU A 187 9.01 -7.54 5.13
C GLU A 187 9.38 -8.68 4.18
N ARG A 188 9.98 -9.75 4.69
CA ARG A 188 10.30 -10.95 3.89
C ARG A 188 9.05 -11.65 3.35
N LYS A 189 7.95 -11.66 4.13
CA LYS A 189 6.68 -12.20 3.67
C LYS A 189 6.11 -11.35 2.53
N GLU A 190 6.04 -10.03 2.72
CA GLU A 190 5.54 -9.09 1.72
C GLU A 190 6.38 -9.10 0.44
N GLU A 191 7.69 -9.25 0.55
CA GLU A 191 8.58 -9.33 -0.61
C GLU A 191 8.34 -10.61 -1.43
N ARG A 192 8.16 -11.74 -0.75
CA ARG A 192 7.78 -13.00 -1.40
C ARG A 192 6.42 -12.89 -2.09
N GLU A 193 5.42 -12.32 -1.42
CA GLU A 193 4.09 -12.10 -2.00
C GLU A 193 4.16 -11.17 -3.22
N ARG A 194 4.95 -10.10 -3.16
CA ARG A 194 5.21 -9.21 -4.30
C ARG A 194 5.92 -9.93 -5.45
N ALA A 195 6.85 -10.84 -5.16
CA ALA A 195 7.50 -11.64 -6.19
C ALA A 195 6.51 -12.58 -6.90
N VAL A 196 5.60 -13.23 -6.16
CA VAL A 196 4.52 -14.04 -6.75
C VAL A 196 3.59 -13.20 -7.62
N LEU A 197 3.16 -12.03 -7.16
CA LEU A 197 2.30 -11.13 -7.93
C LEU A 197 3.00 -10.66 -9.23
N ARG A 198 4.29 -10.31 -9.16
CA ARG A 198 5.07 -9.95 -10.36
C ARG A 198 5.18 -11.10 -11.35
N LEU A 199 5.37 -12.32 -10.86
CA LEU A 199 5.43 -13.52 -11.70
C LEU A 199 4.09 -13.77 -12.38
N LEU A 200 2.98 -13.73 -11.64
CA LEU A 200 1.63 -13.89 -12.19
C LEU A 200 1.22 -12.76 -13.12
N ALA A 201 1.74 -11.55 -12.94
CA ALA A 201 1.51 -10.43 -13.86
C ALA A 201 2.26 -10.60 -15.20
N ARG A 202 3.34 -11.37 -15.23
CA ARG A 202 4.08 -11.66 -16.46
C ARG A 202 3.60 -12.94 -17.14
N GLU A 203 3.23 -13.92 -16.36
CA GLU A 203 2.79 -15.25 -16.79
C GLU A 203 1.48 -15.63 -16.09
N PRO A 204 0.33 -15.04 -16.49
CA PRO A 204 -0.94 -15.19 -15.77
C PRO A 204 -1.48 -16.62 -15.71
N TRP A 205 -1.07 -17.47 -16.65
CA TRP A 205 -1.54 -18.86 -16.77
C TRP A 205 -0.91 -19.82 -15.76
N LEU A 206 0.14 -19.42 -15.03
CA LEU A 206 0.84 -20.29 -14.10
C LEU A 206 -0.08 -20.81 -12.98
N THR A 207 0.03 -22.11 -12.74
CA THR A 207 -0.67 -22.78 -11.64
C THR A 207 0.10 -22.62 -10.31
N ALA A 208 -0.53 -23.02 -9.21
CA ALA A 208 0.13 -23.01 -7.89
C ALA A 208 1.40 -23.87 -7.86
N ARG A 209 1.43 -24.95 -8.63
CA ARG A 209 2.58 -25.85 -8.75
C ARG A 209 3.73 -25.15 -9.47
N ASP A 210 3.45 -24.55 -10.63
CA ASP A 210 4.45 -23.85 -11.43
C ASP A 210 5.09 -22.69 -10.67
N VAL A 211 4.29 -21.96 -9.88
CA VAL A 211 4.78 -20.87 -9.02
C VAL A 211 5.64 -21.43 -7.87
N ALA A 212 5.24 -22.55 -7.25
CA ALA A 212 6.00 -23.17 -6.17
C ALA A 212 7.35 -23.74 -6.62
N GLU A 213 7.46 -24.16 -7.88
CA GLU A 213 8.72 -24.63 -8.47
C GLU A 213 9.72 -23.47 -8.71
N ARG A 214 9.23 -22.26 -8.94
CA ARG A 214 10.06 -21.07 -9.25
C ARG A 214 10.33 -20.17 -8.06
N LEU A 215 9.42 -20.14 -7.07
CA LEU A 215 9.50 -19.28 -5.90
C LEU A 215 9.20 -20.08 -4.62
N PRO A 216 9.84 -19.74 -3.48
CA PRO A 216 9.62 -20.42 -2.20
C PRO A 216 8.23 -20.08 -1.63
N LEU A 217 7.20 -20.59 -2.26
CA LEU A 217 5.80 -20.43 -1.80
C LEU A 217 5.50 -21.52 -0.76
N LYS A 218 5.12 -21.13 0.46
CA LYS A 218 4.94 -22.07 1.57
C LYS A 218 3.65 -22.88 1.48
N ASP A 219 2.60 -22.31 0.86
CA ASP A 219 1.28 -22.96 0.82
C ASP A 219 0.45 -22.52 -0.40
N LYS A 220 -0.45 -23.42 -0.81
CA LYS A 220 -1.40 -23.20 -1.90
C LYS A 220 -2.43 -22.10 -1.55
N ALA A 221 -2.75 -21.91 -0.28
CA ALA A 221 -3.74 -20.92 0.15
C ALA A 221 -3.24 -19.49 -0.12
N THR A 222 -1.96 -19.23 0.14
CA THR A 222 -1.32 -17.94 -0.21
C THR A 222 -1.39 -17.67 -1.71
N TYR A 223 -1.07 -18.66 -2.58
CA TYR A 223 -1.21 -18.51 -4.03
C TYR A 223 -2.67 -18.16 -4.40
N MET A 224 -3.64 -18.91 -3.90
CA MET A 224 -5.06 -18.69 -4.23
C MET A 224 -5.53 -17.30 -3.79
N ARG A 225 -5.10 -16.84 -2.62
CA ARG A 225 -5.40 -15.48 -2.13
C ARG A 225 -4.82 -14.41 -3.04
N LEU A 226 -3.52 -14.51 -3.38
CA LEU A 226 -2.82 -13.53 -4.22
C LEU A 226 -3.41 -13.50 -5.64
N ARG A 227 -3.69 -14.67 -6.22
CA ARG A 227 -4.35 -14.80 -7.52
C ARG A 227 -5.73 -14.15 -7.52
N LYS A 228 -6.55 -14.42 -6.48
CA LYS A 228 -7.87 -13.82 -6.32
C LYS A 228 -7.79 -12.29 -6.24
N THR A 229 -6.85 -11.77 -5.46
CA THR A 229 -6.63 -10.32 -5.33
C THR A 229 -6.19 -9.70 -6.65
N LEU A 230 -5.26 -10.33 -7.38
CA LEU A 230 -4.81 -9.85 -8.68
C LEU A 230 -5.95 -9.83 -9.70
N LEU A 231 -6.71 -10.93 -9.78
CA LEU A 231 -7.87 -11.03 -10.66
C LEU A 231 -8.93 -9.97 -10.32
N ALA A 232 -9.22 -9.76 -9.04
CA ALA A 232 -10.19 -8.75 -8.63
C ALA A 232 -9.75 -7.34 -9.02
N ASN A 233 -8.46 -7.01 -8.90
CA ASN A 233 -7.91 -5.73 -9.30
C ASN A 233 -7.99 -5.52 -10.82
N TRP A 234 -7.64 -6.52 -11.61
CA TRP A 234 -7.71 -6.46 -13.05
C TRP A 234 -9.15 -6.37 -13.58
N MET A 235 -10.06 -7.15 -12.99
CA MET A 235 -11.48 -7.06 -13.30
C MET A 235 -12.06 -5.69 -12.95
N LEU A 236 -11.63 -5.11 -11.83
CA LEU A 236 -12.06 -3.77 -11.43
C LEU A 236 -11.53 -2.70 -12.41
N ASP A 237 -10.26 -2.78 -12.83
CA ASP A 237 -9.70 -1.86 -13.82
C ASP A 237 -10.46 -1.97 -15.16
N ALA A 238 -10.68 -3.18 -15.66
CA ALA A 238 -11.47 -3.42 -16.86
C ALA A 238 -12.90 -2.85 -16.72
N TRP A 239 -13.55 -3.08 -15.58
CA TRP A 239 -14.88 -2.52 -15.30
C TRP A 239 -14.88 -0.99 -15.28
N GLN A 240 -13.92 -0.35 -14.62
CA GLN A 240 -13.82 1.12 -14.55
C GLN A 240 -13.62 1.76 -15.93
N ARG A 241 -12.96 1.06 -16.86
CA ARG A 241 -12.75 1.53 -18.24
C ARG A 241 -13.97 1.31 -19.12
N THR A 242 -14.80 0.30 -18.83
CA THR A 242 -15.89 -0.13 -19.71
C THR A 242 -17.28 0.08 -19.13
N SER A 243 -17.41 0.56 -17.90
CA SER A 243 -18.69 0.82 -17.26
C SER A 243 -19.45 1.98 -17.93
N GLY A 244 -20.73 1.76 -18.20
CA GLY A 244 -21.60 2.77 -18.82
C GLY A 244 -21.50 2.90 -20.33
N LEU A 245 -20.59 2.17 -20.99
CA LEU A 245 -20.44 2.19 -22.45
C LEU A 245 -21.47 1.27 -23.13
N THR A 246 -22.00 1.68 -24.28
CA THR A 246 -22.80 0.84 -25.18
C THR A 246 -21.91 -0.13 -25.97
N GLY A 247 -22.50 -1.07 -26.72
CA GLY A 247 -21.71 -2.03 -27.52
C GLY A 247 -20.78 -1.35 -28.53
N GLU A 248 -21.29 -0.38 -29.29
CA GLU A 248 -20.51 0.37 -30.30
C GLU A 248 -19.44 1.28 -29.68
N GLU A 249 -19.73 1.87 -28.52
CA GLU A 249 -18.74 2.67 -27.77
C GLU A 249 -17.65 1.79 -27.17
N LEU A 250 -17.99 0.57 -26.77
CA LEU A 250 -17.04 -0.39 -26.24
C LEU A 250 -16.01 -0.81 -27.28
N ASP A 251 -16.46 -1.08 -28.52
CA ASP A 251 -15.57 -1.45 -29.62
C ASP A 251 -14.54 -0.35 -29.95
N ARG A 252 -14.91 0.93 -29.75
CA ARG A 252 -14.00 2.08 -29.94
C ARG A 252 -13.03 2.31 -28.79
N VAL A 253 -13.35 1.87 -27.58
CA VAL A 253 -12.56 2.08 -26.36
C VAL A 253 -11.58 0.94 -26.09
N ILE A 254 -11.77 -0.22 -26.74
CA ILE A 254 -10.84 -1.34 -26.61
C ILE A 254 -9.54 -1.00 -27.35
N ASP A 255 -8.68 -0.24 -26.67
CA ASP A 255 -7.30 0.02 -27.08
C ASP A 255 -6.41 -1.19 -26.79
N GLN A 256 -5.15 -1.14 -27.26
CA GLN A 256 -4.18 -2.21 -27.07
C GLN A 256 -3.94 -2.55 -25.60
N ASP A 257 -3.96 -1.55 -24.71
CA ASP A 257 -3.73 -1.75 -23.26
C ASP A 257 -4.91 -2.50 -22.62
N LEU A 258 -6.15 -2.13 -22.97
CA LEU A 258 -7.33 -2.83 -22.48
C LEU A 258 -7.42 -4.26 -23.06
N ARG A 259 -7.03 -4.46 -24.30
CA ARG A 259 -6.93 -5.80 -24.92
C ARG A 259 -5.97 -6.69 -24.15
N THR A 260 -4.78 -6.20 -23.86
CA THR A 260 -3.78 -6.93 -23.08
C THR A 260 -4.34 -7.28 -21.71
N LEU A 261 -4.99 -6.34 -21.04
CA LEU A 261 -5.63 -6.57 -19.74
C LEU A 261 -6.71 -7.66 -19.79
N LEU A 262 -7.59 -7.64 -20.81
CA LEU A 262 -8.65 -8.65 -20.98
C LEU A 262 -8.07 -10.04 -21.28
N LEU A 263 -7.00 -10.10 -22.06
CA LEU A 263 -6.25 -11.32 -22.32
C LEU A 263 -5.63 -11.89 -21.04
N ASP A 264 -4.96 -11.05 -20.26
CA ASP A 264 -4.33 -11.43 -18.99
C ASP A 264 -5.37 -11.92 -17.97
N ILE A 265 -6.53 -11.26 -17.87
CA ILE A 265 -7.66 -11.71 -17.06
C ILE A 265 -8.10 -13.11 -17.50
N THR A 266 -8.19 -13.36 -18.81
CA THR A 266 -8.64 -14.65 -19.33
C THR A 266 -7.62 -15.74 -19.02
N MET A 267 -6.34 -15.50 -19.27
CA MET A 267 -5.26 -16.42 -18.93
C MET A 267 -5.21 -16.72 -17.43
N LEU A 268 -5.28 -15.68 -16.60
CA LEU A 268 -5.25 -15.83 -15.15
C LEU A 268 -6.46 -16.62 -14.64
N ARG A 269 -7.66 -16.34 -15.15
CA ARG A 269 -8.90 -17.00 -14.68
C ARG A 269 -8.99 -18.46 -15.12
N CYS A 270 -8.53 -18.76 -16.33
CA CYS A 270 -8.60 -20.11 -16.90
C CYS A 270 -7.34 -20.95 -16.59
N SER A 271 -6.23 -20.36 -16.19
CA SER A 271 -4.90 -20.99 -16.11
C SER A 271 -4.47 -21.63 -17.42
N VAL A 272 -4.68 -20.91 -18.52
CA VAL A 272 -4.41 -21.37 -19.89
C VAL A 272 -3.50 -20.37 -20.59
N PRO A 273 -2.36 -20.80 -21.16
CA PRO A 273 -1.46 -19.93 -21.91
C PRO A 273 -2.10 -19.44 -23.21
N ILE A 274 -1.59 -18.33 -23.76
CA ILE A 274 -2.17 -17.63 -24.91
C ILE A 274 -2.42 -18.55 -26.11
N HIS A 275 -1.49 -19.42 -26.45
CA HIS A 275 -1.58 -20.33 -27.61
C HIS A 275 -2.63 -21.43 -27.46
N ALA A 276 -3.12 -21.68 -26.25
CA ALA A 276 -4.15 -22.68 -25.95
C ALA A 276 -5.51 -22.03 -25.65
N LEU A 277 -5.63 -20.69 -25.72
CA LEU A 277 -6.89 -20.00 -25.53
C LEU A 277 -7.84 -20.25 -26.69
N GLN A 278 -9.13 -20.34 -26.35
CA GLN A 278 -10.25 -20.51 -27.31
C GLN A 278 -11.34 -19.51 -26.93
N ALA A 279 -12.23 -19.17 -27.85
CA ALA A 279 -13.34 -18.24 -27.65
C ALA A 279 -14.15 -18.53 -26.36
N ARG A 280 -14.39 -19.82 -26.05
CA ARG A 280 -15.09 -20.23 -24.81
C ARG A 280 -14.42 -19.73 -23.53
N HIS A 281 -13.08 -19.59 -23.50
CA HIS A 281 -12.35 -19.12 -22.35
C HIS A 281 -12.61 -17.63 -22.11
N PHE A 282 -12.71 -16.83 -23.16
CA PHE A 282 -13.07 -15.41 -23.08
C PHE A 282 -14.49 -15.22 -22.57
N TYR A 283 -15.47 -15.98 -23.08
CA TYR A 283 -16.84 -15.93 -22.57
C TYR A 283 -16.94 -16.31 -21.09
N PHE A 284 -16.20 -17.33 -20.68
CA PHE A 284 -16.15 -17.75 -19.26
C PHE A 284 -15.46 -16.69 -18.39
N ALA A 285 -14.37 -16.08 -18.86
CA ALA A 285 -13.57 -15.18 -18.08
C ALA A 285 -14.15 -13.76 -18.00
N LEU A 286 -14.67 -13.23 -19.09
CA LEU A 286 -15.05 -11.82 -19.24
C LEU A 286 -16.58 -11.61 -19.25
N GLY A 287 -17.34 -12.68 -19.46
CA GLY A 287 -18.78 -12.60 -19.74
C GLY A 287 -19.09 -12.20 -21.18
N LYS A 288 -20.35 -12.35 -21.57
CA LYS A 288 -20.78 -12.23 -22.98
C LYS A 288 -20.40 -10.87 -23.60
N ARG A 289 -20.64 -9.77 -22.89
CA ARG A 289 -20.45 -8.40 -23.41
C ARG A 289 -18.98 -8.11 -23.78
N LEU A 290 -18.05 -8.27 -22.84
CA LEU A 290 -16.63 -7.99 -23.06
C LEU A 290 -15.96 -9.02 -23.97
N ALA A 291 -16.38 -10.28 -23.88
CA ALA A 291 -15.85 -11.33 -24.74
C ALA A 291 -16.24 -11.12 -26.22
N SER A 292 -17.51 -10.73 -26.50
CA SER A 292 -17.94 -10.43 -27.86
C SER A 292 -17.16 -9.25 -28.44
N ALA A 293 -17.04 -8.15 -27.71
CA ALA A 293 -16.29 -6.97 -28.13
C ALA A 293 -14.79 -7.25 -28.34
N TYR A 294 -14.18 -8.11 -27.51
CA TYR A 294 -12.78 -8.53 -27.67
C TYR A 294 -12.57 -9.38 -28.94
N LEU A 295 -13.52 -10.28 -29.27
CA LEU A 295 -13.40 -11.22 -30.37
C LEU A 295 -13.84 -10.64 -31.72
N SER A 296 -14.78 -9.68 -31.75
CA SER A 296 -15.26 -9.04 -32.99
C SER A 296 -14.15 -8.32 -33.74
N ASP A 297 -13.22 -7.73 -33.03
CA ASP A 297 -12.12 -6.96 -33.63
C ASP A 297 -10.96 -7.84 -34.16
N GLN A 298 -10.87 -9.10 -33.71
CA GLN A 298 -9.89 -10.06 -34.29
C GLN A 298 -10.27 -10.48 -35.72
N SER A 299 -11.57 -10.55 -36.04
CA SER A 299 -12.03 -10.88 -37.36
C SER A 299 -11.76 -9.77 -38.38
N SER A 300 -11.73 -8.52 -37.95
CA SER A 300 -11.45 -7.38 -38.84
C SER A 300 -9.96 -7.17 -39.17
N THR A 301 -9.06 -7.75 -38.39
CA THR A 301 -7.60 -7.67 -38.65
C THR A 301 -7.09 -8.80 -39.55
N GLU A 302 -7.76 -9.94 -39.61
CA GLU A 302 -7.38 -11.06 -40.49
C GLU A 302 -7.85 -10.88 -41.95
N GLU A 303 -8.84 -10.04 -42.23
CA GLU A 303 -9.31 -9.71 -43.59
C GLU A 303 -8.48 -8.62 -44.30
N SER A 304 -7.46 -8.05 -43.62
CA SER A 304 -6.65 -6.95 -44.16
C SER A 304 -5.21 -7.35 -44.51
N HIS A 305 -4.93 -8.65 -44.57
CA HIS A 305 -3.63 -9.18 -45.01
C HIS A 305 -3.83 -10.18 -46.18
#